data_46e65eb137b4596401f249bcb446328e
#
_entry.id   46e65eb137b4596401f249bcb446328e
#
_cell.length_a   1.000
_cell.length_b   1.000
_cell.length_c   1.000
_cell.angle_alpha   90.00
_cell.angle_beta   90.00
_cell.angle_gamma   90.00
#
_symmetry.space_group_name_H-M   'P 1'
#
loop_
_entity.id
_entity.type
_entity.pdbx_description
1 polymer ?
#
loop_
_entity_poly.entity_id
_entity_poly.type
_entity_poly.pdbx_seq_one_letter_code
_entity_poly.pdbx_strand_id
1 'polypeptide(L)'
;VLRIPFMCNLGTKEGVSVTDGRFSKVWPANRSFFQALRSRGGLIGVAVDPLTSHECGNQRYLAIPWLDVCLAARLPNEIGEPLKPMPDRDVWLSDPTGKEAVAASEFEGKKLEAGWLPNGEIAIHWMEYVTDTGVPDVTAPPAPLEVTLDGKRLTWRANADPESGLSQFKI
;
A
#
# COMPACT_ATOMS: atom_id res chain seq x y z
N VAL A 1 -6.12 -8.91 -15.67
CA VAL A 1 -4.93 -8.53 -14.87
C VAL A 1 -4.81 -7.01 -14.77
N LEU A 2 -4.89 -6.26 -15.90
CA LEU A 2 -4.69 -4.80 -15.90
C LEU A 2 -5.71 -3.99 -15.06
N ARG A 3 -6.84 -4.57 -14.75
CA ARG A 3 -7.91 -3.93 -13.96
C ARG A 3 -7.88 -4.28 -12.48
N ILE A 4 -6.87 -5.01 -12.02
CA ILE A 4 -6.65 -5.32 -10.61
C ILE A 4 -5.70 -4.28 -10.05
N PRO A 5 -6.08 -3.53 -9.01
CA PRO A 5 -5.17 -2.62 -8.31
C PRO A 5 -3.97 -3.38 -7.74
N PHE A 6 -2.79 -2.83 -7.92
CA PHE A 6 -1.54 -3.41 -7.45
C PHE A 6 -0.63 -2.30 -6.90
N MET A 7 0.01 -2.53 -5.75
CA MET A 7 1.04 -1.66 -5.19
C MET A 7 2.36 -2.43 -5.12
N CYS A 8 3.37 -1.92 -5.81
CA CYS A 8 4.74 -2.41 -5.71
C CYS A 8 5.43 -1.68 -4.55
N ASN A 9 5.67 -2.37 -3.45
CA ASN A 9 6.31 -1.81 -2.27
C ASN A 9 7.78 -2.23 -2.22
N LEU A 10 8.69 -1.29 -2.03
CA LEU A 10 10.13 -1.44 -2.13
C LEU A 10 10.83 -0.69 -1.01
N GLY A 11 12.02 -1.17 -0.61
CA GLY A 11 12.94 -0.38 0.19
C GLY A 11 13.96 0.40 -0.68
N THR A 12 14.47 1.50 -0.16
CA THR A 12 15.51 2.29 -0.86
C THR A 12 16.75 1.49 -1.24
N LYS A 13 17.10 0.47 -0.41
CA LYS A 13 18.27 -0.39 -0.63
C LYS A 13 18.01 -1.54 -1.63
N GLU A 14 16.85 -1.58 -2.24
CA GLU A 14 16.47 -2.58 -3.25
C GLU A 14 16.77 -2.13 -4.69
N GLY A 15 17.76 -1.29 -4.88
CA GLY A 15 18.19 -0.81 -6.19
C GLY A 15 17.57 0.53 -6.58
N VAL A 16 16.87 1.21 -5.66
CA VAL A 16 16.37 2.57 -5.86
C VAL A 16 17.49 3.57 -5.60
N SER A 17 18.03 3.62 -4.39
CA SER A 17 19.15 4.50 -4.02
C SER A 17 20.47 3.75 -3.90
N VAL A 18 20.47 2.51 -3.41
CA VAL A 18 21.66 1.66 -3.30
C VAL A 18 21.64 0.64 -4.44
N THR A 19 22.59 0.78 -5.37
CA THR A 19 22.61 0.02 -6.63
C THR A 19 23.65 -1.11 -6.68
N ASP A 20 24.43 -1.28 -5.64
CA ASP A 20 25.51 -2.28 -5.53
C ASP A 20 25.30 -3.32 -4.41
N GLY A 21 24.23 -3.21 -3.63
CA GLY A 21 23.88 -4.13 -2.56
C GLY A 21 23.29 -5.46 -3.04
N ARG A 22 23.12 -6.38 -2.10
CA ARG A 22 22.54 -7.74 -2.31
C ARG A 22 21.20 -7.69 -3.06
N PHE A 23 20.39 -6.70 -2.78
CA PHE A 23 19.04 -6.56 -3.33
C PHE A 23 18.94 -5.52 -4.45
N SER A 24 20.07 -5.03 -4.97
CA SER A 24 20.13 -3.94 -5.98
C SER A 24 19.41 -4.24 -7.30
N LYS A 25 19.04 -5.49 -7.57
CA LYS A 25 18.32 -5.90 -8.78
C LYS A 25 16.81 -5.93 -8.62
N VAL A 26 16.28 -5.71 -7.41
CA VAL A 26 14.83 -5.80 -7.14
C VAL A 26 14.09 -4.70 -7.87
N TRP A 27 14.48 -3.43 -7.68
CA TRP A 27 13.82 -2.32 -8.40
C TRP A 27 13.96 -2.41 -9.92
N PRO A 28 15.13 -2.65 -10.52
CA PRO A 28 15.23 -2.81 -11.97
C PRO A 28 14.27 -3.86 -12.54
N ALA A 29 14.09 -5.00 -11.87
CA ALA A 29 13.15 -6.04 -12.28
C ALA A 29 11.68 -5.56 -12.12
N ASN A 30 11.33 -5.00 -10.99
CA ASN A 30 9.99 -4.47 -10.73
C ASN A 30 9.64 -3.29 -11.64
N ARG A 31 10.60 -2.45 -11.97
CA ARG A 31 10.41 -1.34 -12.92
C ARG A 31 9.99 -1.84 -14.30
N SER A 32 10.61 -2.89 -14.79
CA SER A 32 10.24 -3.48 -16.08
C SER A 32 8.80 -4.02 -16.06
N PHE A 33 8.41 -4.71 -14.98
CA PHE A 33 7.05 -5.18 -14.77
C PHE A 33 6.06 -4.00 -14.65
N PHE A 34 6.37 -3.00 -13.84
CA PHE A 34 5.60 -1.78 -13.70
C PHE A 34 5.34 -1.12 -15.05
N GLN A 35 6.40 -0.86 -15.83
CA GLN A 35 6.30 -0.21 -17.15
C GLN A 35 5.44 -1.02 -18.12
N ALA A 36 5.60 -2.35 -18.13
CA ALA A 36 4.83 -3.23 -19.00
C ALA A 36 3.31 -3.20 -18.68
N LEU A 37 2.93 -3.03 -17.43
CA LEU A 37 1.53 -2.91 -17.03
C LEU A 37 1.00 -1.49 -17.20
N ARG A 38 1.75 -0.47 -16.76
CA ARG A 38 1.31 0.93 -16.83
C ARG A 38 1.10 1.40 -18.25
N SER A 39 2.01 1.07 -19.17
CA SER A 39 1.87 1.43 -20.61
C SER A 39 0.58 0.91 -21.25
N ARG A 40 -0.05 -0.09 -20.66
CA ARG A 40 -1.33 -0.68 -21.07
C ARG A 40 -2.52 -0.23 -20.23
N GLY A 41 -2.35 0.80 -19.40
CA GLY A 41 -3.37 1.31 -18.51
C GLY A 41 -3.59 0.48 -17.22
N GLY A 42 -2.60 -0.33 -16.81
CA GLY A 42 -2.67 -1.11 -15.57
C GLY A 42 -2.75 -0.21 -14.32
N LEU A 43 -3.50 -0.64 -13.32
CA LEU A 43 -3.75 0.09 -12.08
C LEU A 43 -2.64 -0.23 -11.05
N ILE A 44 -1.41 0.21 -11.35
CA ILE A 44 -0.24 -0.13 -10.53
C ILE A 44 0.44 1.13 -10.00
N GLY A 45 0.62 1.18 -8.68
CA GLY A 45 1.43 2.16 -7.98
C GLY A 45 2.78 1.58 -7.55
N VAL A 46 3.69 2.47 -7.15
CA VAL A 46 4.97 2.13 -6.54
C VAL A 46 5.12 2.95 -5.26
N ALA A 47 5.58 2.33 -4.20
CA ALA A 47 5.91 3.00 -2.94
C ALA A 47 7.31 2.57 -2.49
N VAL A 48 8.15 3.54 -2.16
CA VAL A 48 9.52 3.29 -1.73
C VAL A 48 9.66 3.70 -0.28
N ASP A 49 9.85 2.71 0.60
CA ASP A 49 10.16 2.95 2.01
C ASP A 49 11.56 3.56 2.14
N PRO A 50 11.73 4.76 2.73
CA PRO A 50 13.01 5.47 2.77
C PRO A 50 14.04 4.83 3.69
N LEU A 51 13.65 3.92 4.59
CA LEU A 51 14.52 3.38 5.64
C LEU A 51 14.88 1.90 5.46
N THR A 52 14.11 1.15 4.66
CA THR A 52 14.23 -0.31 4.59
C THR A 52 15.07 -0.82 3.43
N SER A 53 15.43 -2.09 3.54
CA SER A 53 15.97 -2.94 2.50
C SER A 53 14.88 -3.95 2.07
N HIS A 54 15.20 -5.24 1.98
CA HIS A 54 14.27 -6.31 1.60
C HIS A 54 13.55 -6.87 2.86
N GLU A 55 12.75 -6.03 3.46
CA GLU A 55 12.04 -6.31 4.72
C GLU A 55 10.67 -5.59 4.73
N CYS A 56 9.76 -6.03 5.59
CA CYS A 56 8.40 -5.47 5.60
C CYS A 56 8.34 -4.02 6.11
N GLY A 57 9.23 -3.62 7.02
CA GLY A 57 9.19 -2.26 7.59
C GLY A 57 7.79 -1.87 8.07
N ASN A 58 7.39 -0.65 7.81
CA ASN A 58 6.08 -0.09 8.13
C ASN A 58 5.07 -0.16 6.96
N GLN A 59 5.24 -1.08 6.03
CA GLN A 59 4.38 -1.21 4.84
C GLN A 59 2.87 -1.25 5.15
N ARG A 60 2.47 -1.80 6.30
CA ARG A 60 1.07 -1.86 6.73
C ARG A 60 0.41 -0.49 6.79
N TYR A 61 1.17 0.56 7.06
CA TYR A 61 0.68 1.94 7.15
C TYR A 61 0.08 2.44 5.82
N LEU A 62 0.63 2.01 4.71
CA LEU A 62 0.06 2.28 3.39
C LEU A 62 -0.81 1.10 2.89
N ALA A 63 -0.39 -0.13 3.16
CA ALA A 63 -1.05 -1.30 2.59
C ALA A 63 -2.49 -1.51 3.11
N ILE A 64 -2.74 -1.23 4.39
CA ILE A 64 -4.08 -1.38 4.97
C ILE A 64 -5.07 -0.36 4.36
N PRO A 65 -4.85 0.96 4.45
CA PRO A 65 -5.77 1.92 3.83
C PRO A 65 -5.88 1.74 2.32
N TRP A 66 -4.79 1.37 1.62
CA TRP A 66 -4.85 1.01 0.21
C TRP A 66 -5.83 -0.14 -0.05
N LEU A 67 -5.72 -1.23 0.71
CA LEU A 67 -6.57 -2.40 0.55
C LEU A 67 -8.03 -2.05 0.84
N ASP A 68 -8.29 -1.31 1.91
CA ASP A 68 -9.65 -0.90 2.31
C ASP A 68 -10.32 -0.08 1.22
N VAL A 69 -9.64 0.93 0.67
CA VAL A 69 -10.17 1.75 -0.43
C VAL A 69 -10.42 0.90 -1.68
N CYS A 70 -9.49 0.02 -2.04
CA CYS A 70 -9.65 -0.85 -3.20
C CYS A 70 -10.80 -1.86 -3.03
N LEU A 71 -10.97 -2.42 -1.83
CA LEU A 71 -12.08 -3.33 -1.52
C LEU A 71 -13.42 -2.58 -1.54
N ALA A 72 -13.50 -1.42 -0.87
CA ALA A 72 -14.71 -0.61 -0.86
C ALA A 72 -15.16 -0.23 -2.27
N ALA A 73 -14.22 0.09 -3.15
CA ALA A 73 -14.53 0.44 -4.54
C ALA A 73 -14.96 -0.75 -5.40
N ARG A 74 -14.44 -1.95 -5.10
CA ARG A 74 -14.62 -3.12 -5.98
C ARG A 74 -15.64 -4.13 -5.52
N LEU A 75 -15.89 -4.22 -4.21
CA LEU A 75 -16.86 -5.20 -3.71
C LEU A 75 -18.26 -4.86 -4.20
N PRO A 76 -19.03 -5.86 -4.68
CA PRO A 76 -20.43 -5.67 -5.02
C PRO A 76 -21.28 -5.47 -3.76
N ASN A 77 -22.50 -5.02 -3.94
CA ASN A 77 -23.43 -4.86 -2.83
C ASN A 77 -23.97 -6.21 -2.32
N GLU A 78 -24.03 -7.19 -3.20
CA GLU A 78 -24.54 -8.54 -2.89
C GLU A 78 -23.48 -9.61 -3.16
N ILE A 79 -23.50 -10.64 -2.32
CA ILE A 79 -22.57 -11.79 -2.45
C ILE A 79 -22.88 -12.55 -3.75
N GLY A 80 -21.85 -12.82 -4.53
CA GLY A 80 -21.96 -13.57 -5.79
C GLY A 80 -22.03 -12.69 -7.03
N GLU A 81 -22.24 -11.39 -6.90
CA GLU A 81 -22.13 -10.48 -8.02
C GLU A 81 -20.67 -10.25 -8.46
N PRO A 82 -20.43 -9.89 -9.73
CA PRO A 82 -19.10 -9.55 -10.23
C PRO A 82 -18.49 -8.34 -9.51
N LEU A 83 -17.17 -8.34 -9.35
CA LEU A 83 -16.44 -7.20 -8.83
C LEU A 83 -16.66 -5.94 -9.68
N LYS A 84 -16.94 -4.82 -9.05
CA LYS A 84 -17.05 -3.52 -9.71
C LYS A 84 -15.71 -3.11 -10.33
N PRO A 85 -15.68 -2.37 -11.44
CA PRO A 85 -14.45 -1.76 -11.94
C PRO A 85 -13.98 -0.67 -10.95
N MET A 86 -12.66 -0.44 -10.91
CA MET A 86 -12.16 0.74 -10.20
C MET A 86 -12.67 2.02 -10.87
N PRO A 87 -13.06 3.04 -10.09
CA PRO A 87 -13.43 4.34 -10.62
C PRO A 87 -12.27 4.98 -11.41
N ASP A 88 -12.56 5.62 -12.53
CA ASP A 88 -11.59 6.38 -13.31
C ASP A 88 -11.48 7.85 -12.84
N ARG A 89 -12.41 8.29 -11.98
CA ARG A 89 -12.43 9.62 -11.37
C ARG A 89 -11.58 9.64 -10.10
N ASP A 90 -11.15 10.81 -9.71
CA ASP A 90 -10.40 11.07 -8.46
C ASP A 90 -9.05 10.33 -8.36
N VAL A 91 -8.55 9.82 -9.49
CA VAL A 91 -7.24 9.16 -9.60
C VAL A 91 -6.12 10.17 -9.38
N TRP A 92 -5.09 9.75 -8.66
CA TRP A 92 -3.86 10.49 -8.47
C TRP A 92 -2.68 9.74 -9.11
N LEU A 93 -1.65 10.52 -9.47
CA LEU A 93 -0.46 10.00 -10.13
C LEU A 93 0.80 10.52 -9.44
N SER A 94 1.83 9.66 -9.43
CA SER A 94 3.13 9.97 -8.84
C SER A 94 4.27 9.58 -9.77
N ASP A 95 5.43 10.20 -9.63
CA ASP A 95 6.66 9.57 -10.11
C ASP A 95 6.87 8.25 -9.32
N PRO A 96 7.20 7.13 -9.98
CA PRO A 96 7.33 5.84 -9.30
C PRO A 96 8.33 5.81 -8.13
N THR A 97 9.36 6.63 -8.17
CA THR A 97 10.37 6.74 -7.10
C THR A 97 10.43 8.14 -6.48
N GLY A 98 9.45 8.98 -6.79
CA GLY A 98 9.29 10.31 -6.23
C GLY A 98 8.64 10.30 -4.85
N LYS A 99 8.34 11.49 -4.36
CA LYS A 99 7.71 11.71 -3.06
C LYS A 99 6.44 12.55 -3.14
N GLU A 100 6.06 12.96 -4.33
CA GLU A 100 4.89 13.79 -4.58
C GLU A 100 3.89 13.07 -5.48
N ALA A 101 2.63 13.27 -5.19
CA ALA A 101 1.52 12.82 -6.00
C ALA A 101 0.59 13.99 -6.25
N VAL A 102 -0.01 14.05 -7.42
CA VAL A 102 -1.00 15.06 -7.81
C VAL A 102 -2.22 14.42 -8.46
N ALA A 103 -3.33 15.14 -8.48
CA ALA A 103 -4.50 14.68 -9.20
C ALA A 103 -4.15 14.39 -10.68
N ALA A 104 -4.73 13.34 -11.24
CA ALA A 104 -4.41 12.95 -12.61
C ALA A 104 -4.74 14.04 -13.66
N SER A 105 -5.64 14.97 -13.34
CA SER A 105 -5.92 16.15 -14.17
C SER A 105 -4.76 17.15 -14.22
N GLU A 106 -3.98 17.23 -13.14
CA GLU A 106 -2.88 18.19 -12.93
C GLU A 106 -1.50 17.59 -13.24
N PHE A 107 -1.43 16.29 -13.52
CA PHE A 107 -0.17 15.62 -13.79
C PHE A 107 0.36 16.00 -15.18
N GLU A 108 1.49 16.71 -15.21
CA GLU A 108 2.10 17.24 -16.44
C GLU A 108 2.94 16.21 -17.21
N GLY A 109 3.27 15.06 -16.61
CA GLY A 109 4.07 14.01 -17.22
C GLY A 109 3.25 13.02 -18.07
N LYS A 110 3.90 11.95 -18.48
CA LYS A 110 3.24 10.84 -19.20
C LYS A 110 2.46 9.97 -18.23
N LYS A 111 1.15 10.13 -18.21
CA LYS A 111 0.23 9.43 -17.26
C LYS A 111 0.38 7.91 -17.27
N LEU A 112 0.74 7.31 -18.40
CA LEU A 112 0.96 5.87 -18.54
C LEU A 112 2.36 5.40 -18.10
N GLU A 113 3.23 6.31 -17.69
CA GLU A 113 4.53 6.02 -17.08
C GLU A 113 4.55 6.34 -15.58
N ALA A 114 3.51 7.00 -15.06
CA ALA A 114 3.35 7.39 -13.66
C ALA A 114 2.74 6.28 -12.80
N GLY A 115 3.08 6.23 -11.52
CA GLY A 115 2.41 5.40 -10.51
C GLY A 115 0.95 5.79 -10.37
N TRP A 116 0.06 4.81 -10.23
CA TRP A 116 -1.36 5.01 -10.08
C TRP A 116 -1.78 4.88 -8.60
N LEU A 117 -2.57 5.83 -8.13
CA LEU A 117 -3.18 5.84 -6.80
C LEU A 117 -4.69 6.01 -6.94
N PRO A 118 -5.51 5.27 -6.17
CA PRO A 118 -6.95 5.19 -6.38
C PRO A 118 -7.70 6.50 -6.12
N ASN A 119 -7.22 7.33 -5.19
CA ASN A 119 -7.83 8.61 -4.82
C ASN A 119 -6.86 9.51 -4.05
N GLY A 120 -7.30 10.71 -3.68
CA GLY A 120 -6.50 11.69 -2.93
C GLY A 120 -6.20 11.27 -1.49
N GLU A 121 -7.06 10.52 -0.84
CA GLU A 121 -6.83 9.99 0.51
C GLU A 121 -5.60 9.07 0.51
N ILE A 122 -5.57 8.11 -0.39
CA ILE A 122 -4.42 7.21 -0.54
C ILE A 122 -3.16 7.95 -1.03
N ALA A 123 -3.32 9.01 -1.81
CA ALA A 123 -2.19 9.84 -2.22
C ALA A 123 -1.53 10.54 -1.02
N ILE A 124 -2.30 11.01 -0.04
CA ILE A 124 -1.77 11.58 1.21
C ILE A 124 -1.01 10.52 2.00
N HIS A 125 -1.62 9.36 2.27
CA HIS A 125 -0.94 8.24 2.96
C HIS A 125 0.32 7.78 2.23
N TRP A 126 0.28 7.76 0.90
CA TRP A 126 1.44 7.41 0.08
C TRP A 126 2.57 8.43 0.22
N MET A 127 2.28 9.74 0.14
CA MET A 127 3.28 10.81 0.31
C MET A 127 3.90 10.80 1.71
N GLU A 128 3.11 10.59 2.75
CA GLU A 128 3.59 10.42 4.12
C GLU A 128 4.53 9.22 4.21
N TYR A 129 4.09 8.06 3.74
CA TYR A 129 4.84 6.81 3.79
C TYR A 129 6.19 6.88 3.05
N VAL A 130 6.24 7.44 1.83
CA VAL A 130 7.49 7.51 1.05
C VAL A 130 8.42 8.63 1.51
N THR A 131 7.94 9.53 2.38
CA THR A 131 8.73 10.65 2.90
C THR A 131 9.35 10.32 4.25
N ASP A 132 8.55 9.79 5.15
CA ASP A 132 8.95 9.42 6.50
C ASP A 132 8.10 8.23 6.98
N THR A 133 8.75 7.10 7.23
CA THR A 133 8.10 5.92 7.80
C THR A 133 8.10 5.90 9.32
N GLY A 134 8.52 6.97 9.96
CA GLY A 134 8.37 7.18 11.40
C GLY A 134 6.90 7.40 11.75
N VAL A 135 6.09 6.34 11.66
CA VAL A 135 4.67 6.38 12.04
C VAL A 135 4.58 6.68 13.53
N PRO A 136 4.01 7.83 13.93
CA PRO A 136 3.79 8.09 15.34
C PRO A 136 2.77 7.08 15.86
N ASP A 137 3.17 6.33 16.89
CA ASP A 137 2.28 5.45 17.66
C ASP A 137 1.54 6.30 18.69
N VAL A 138 0.40 6.85 18.29
CA VAL A 138 -0.37 7.81 19.10
C VAL A 138 -1.68 7.19 19.64
N THR A 139 -2.08 6.03 19.15
CA THR A 139 -3.29 5.34 19.58
C THR A 139 -2.96 4.05 20.33
N ALA A 140 -3.68 3.79 21.41
CA ALA A 140 -3.55 2.51 22.09
C ALA A 140 -4.07 1.37 21.22
N PRO A 141 -3.43 0.18 21.25
CA PRO A 141 -3.96 -0.98 20.54
C PRO A 141 -5.42 -1.24 20.89
N PRO A 142 -6.28 -1.48 19.89
CA PRO A 142 -7.70 -1.73 20.16
C PRO A 142 -7.90 -3.04 20.91
N ALA A 143 -8.96 -3.12 21.71
CA ALA A 143 -9.29 -4.31 22.47
C ALA A 143 -9.47 -5.55 21.56
N PRO A 144 -9.07 -6.74 22.05
CA PRO A 144 -9.36 -7.98 21.34
C PRO A 144 -10.86 -8.18 21.11
N LEU A 145 -11.21 -8.78 19.99
CA LEU A 145 -12.59 -9.10 19.63
C LEU A 145 -12.93 -10.55 20.01
N GLU A 146 -14.21 -10.84 20.16
CA GLU A 146 -14.73 -12.21 20.32
C GLU A 146 -14.02 -12.97 21.45
N VAL A 147 -13.78 -12.31 22.57
CA VAL A 147 -13.14 -12.93 23.73
C VAL A 147 -14.10 -13.92 24.37
N THR A 148 -13.70 -15.19 24.42
CA THR A 148 -14.50 -16.27 25.05
C THR A 148 -13.66 -17.09 26.00
N LEU A 149 -14.26 -17.53 27.09
CA LEU A 149 -13.66 -18.45 28.07
C LEU A 149 -14.52 -19.72 28.15
N ASP A 150 -13.93 -20.85 27.75
CA ASP A 150 -14.55 -22.18 27.89
C ASP A 150 -13.68 -23.03 28.81
N GLY A 151 -14.16 -23.23 30.05
CA GLY A 151 -13.40 -23.87 31.09
C GLY A 151 -12.08 -23.14 31.40
N LYS A 152 -10.96 -23.75 31.01
CA LYS A 152 -9.62 -23.16 31.14
C LYS A 152 -9.05 -22.61 29.81
N ARG A 153 -9.85 -22.63 28.74
CA ARG A 153 -9.42 -22.19 27.43
C ARG A 153 -9.96 -20.80 27.14
N LEU A 154 -9.04 -19.84 27.04
CA LEU A 154 -9.31 -18.48 26.58
C LEU A 154 -9.04 -18.38 25.08
N THR A 155 -9.99 -17.87 24.31
CA THR A 155 -9.83 -17.58 22.88
C THR A 155 -10.27 -16.16 22.57
N TRP A 156 -9.64 -15.55 21.58
CA TRP A 156 -9.96 -14.22 21.12
C TRP A 156 -9.51 -14.04 19.67
N ARG A 157 -10.01 -13.00 19.02
CA ARG A 157 -9.51 -12.51 17.75
C ARG A 157 -8.72 -11.23 17.99
N ALA A 158 -7.48 -11.16 17.46
CA ALA A 158 -6.68 -9.94 17.48
C ALA A 158 -7.37 -8.85 16.66
N ASN A 159 -7.39 -7.64 17.16
CA ASN A 159 -7.77 -6.47 16.39
C ASN A 159 -6.50 -5.82 15.81
N ALA A 160 -6.59 -5.13 14.70
CA ALA A 160 -5.42 -4.52 14.06
C ALA A 160 -5.00 -3.24 14.79
N ASP A 161 -3.70 -3.05 14.93
CA ASP A 161 -3.08 -1.78 15.24
C ASP A 161 -2.25 -1.35 14.02
N PRO A 162 -2.74 -0.42 13.20
CA PRO A 162 -2.05 0.00 11.98
C PRO A 162 -0.79 0.81 12.23
N GLU A 163 -0.65 1.47 13.38
CA GLU A 163 0.48 2.34 13.70
C GLU A 163 1.73 1.55 14.08
N SER A 164 1.67 0.76 15.14
CA SER A 164 2.83 0.02 15.64
C SER A 164 2.73 -1.50 15.48
N GLY A 165 1.56 -2.01 15.21
CA GLY A 165 1.24 -3.43 15.19
C GLY A 165 1.13 -4.01 16.60
N LEU A 166 0.85 -5.30 16.67
CA LEU A 166 0.71 -6.03 17.92
C LEU A 166 1.92 -6.92 18.16
N SER A 167 2.60 -6.78 19.28
CA SER A 167 3.74 -7.61 19.65
C SER A 167 3.36 -8.77 20.59
N GLN A 168 2.45 -8.55 21.52
CA GLN A 168 2.06 -9.56 22.51
C GLN A 168 0.69 -9.26 23.14
N PHE A 169 0.07 -10.29 23.70
CA PHE A 169 -1.04 -10.17 24.62
C PHE A 169 -0.57 -10.56 26.03
N LYS A 170 -1.02 -9.80 27.04
CA LYS A 170 -0.84 -10.14 28.46
C LYS A 170 -2.17 -10.64 28.98
N ILE A 171 -2.16 -11.82 29.64
CA ILE A 171 -3.31 -12.49 30.26
C ILE A 171 -3.15 -12.43 31.76
#